data_d9484c09f01c643d19f45fc0f5d47c35
#
_entry.id   d9484c09f01c643d19f45fc0f5d47c35
#
_cell.length_a   1.000
_cell.length_b   1.000
_cell.length_c   1.000
_cell.angle_alpha   90.00
_cell.angle_beta   90.00
_cell.angle_gamma   90.00
#
_symmetry.space_group_name_H-M   'P 1'
#
loop_
_entity.id
_entity.type
_entity.pdbx_description
1 polymer ?
#
loop_
_entity_poly.entity_id
_entity_poly.type
_entity_poly.pdbx_seq_one_letter_code
_entity_poly.pdbx_strand_id
1 'polypeptide(L)'
;MDRRKRTICRKLGILATNNLGRYLGFPIIHKGRVGNAFNFVLNKVQSKLAGWKSRLLSKAGRLVLAKSVVAPIAEYYMQCHNLPAKVCDSVDKMMRDFIWGSTEERRRMHMVRWSTVTMPKDLGGLGLYSMKHRNEAILAKLCWRLAYEEGKPWTNMLLAKYLCPIRLIEEGRRLPCS
;
A
#
# COMPACT_ATOMS: atom_id res chain seq x y z
N MET A 1 18.09 -12.79 -26.31
CA MET A 1 16.76 -12.25 -26.68
C MET A 1 16.05 -13.26 -27.56
N ASP A 2 14.86 -13.70 -27.17
CA ASP A 2 14.12 -14.80 -27.78
C ASP A 2 13.79 -14.48 -29.28
N ARG A 3 13.98 -15.47 -30.18
CA ARG A 3 13.74 -15.34 -31.62
C ARG A 3 12.31 -14.85 -31.92
N ARG A 4 11.33 -15.35 -31.16
CA ARG A 4 9.91 -14.94 -31.24
C ARG A 4 9.70 -13.46 -30.93
N LYS A 5 10.36 -12.90 -29.89
CA LYS A 5 10.27 -11.49 -29.54
C LYS A 5 10.75 -10.59 -30.67
N ARG A 6 11.88 -10.92 -31.30
CA ARG A 6 12.42 -10.15 -32.44
C ARG A 6 11.48 -10.13 -33.64
N THR A 7 10.84 -11.26 -33.95
CA THR A 7 9.89 -11.37 -35.07
C THR A 7 8.64 -10.52 -34.81
N ILE A 8 8.09 -10.53 -33.56
CA ILE A 8 6.92 -9.74 -33.16
C ILE A 8 7.27 -8.24 -33.22
N CYS A 9 8.40 -7.83 -32.65
CA CYS A 9 8.83 -6.43 -32.65
C CYS A 9 8.98 -5.89 -34.09
N ARG A 10 9.54 -6.70 -34.99
CA ARG A 10 9.72 -6.31 -36.39
C ARG A 10 8.39 -6.20 -37.13
N LYS A 11 7.46 -7.16 -36.93
CA LYS A 11 6.14 -7.14 -37.58
C LYS A 11 5.25 -6.00 -37.11
N LEU A 12 5.32 -5.63 -35.81
CA LEU A 12 4.48 -4.60 -35.20
C LEU A 12 5.13 -3.21 -35.14
N GLY A 13 6.41 -3.08 -35.55
CA GLY A 13 7.14 -1.80 -35.46
C GLY A 13 7.36 -1.30 -34.03
N ILE A 14 7.32 -2.21 -33.00
CA ILE A 14 7.40 -1.86 -31.59
C ILE A 14 8.77 -2.23 -31.04
N LEU A 15 9.36 -1.37 -30.21
CA LEU A 15 10.60 -1.66 -29.51
C LEU A 15 10.33 -2.58 -28.30
N ALA A 16 11.14 -3.63 -28.16
CA ALA A 16 11.09 -4.47 -26.96
C ALA A 16 11.60 -3.69 -25.75
N THR A 17 10.81 -3.59 -24.71
CA THR A 17 11.23 -3.02 -23.42
C THR A 17 11.14 -4.07 -22.32
N ASN A 18 12.10 -4.02 -21.40
CA ASN A 18 12.07 -4.82 -20.17
C ASN A 18 11.39 -4.08 -19.02
N ASN A 19 11.11 -2.79 -19.19
CA ASN A 19 10.46 -1.96 -18.19
C ASN A 19 9.18 -1.39 -18.81
N LEU A 20 8.05 -1.87 -18.32
CA LEU A 20 6.72 -1.41 -18.75
C LEU A 20 6.33 -0.05 -18.15
N GLY A 21 7.23 0.55 -17.33
CA GLY A 21 6.98 1.85 -16.73
C GLY A 21 5.94 1.80 -15.60
N ARG A 22 5.22 2.91 -15.46
CA ARG A 22 4.18 3.07 -14.44
C ARG A 22 2.85 3.36 -15.12
N TYR A 23 1.79 2.72 -14.64
CA TYR A 23 0.42 2.98 -15.05
C TYR A 23 -0.35 3.54 -13.84
N LEU A 24 -0.90 4.74 -13.95
CA LEU A 24 -1.57 5.45 -12.85
C LEU A 24 -0.73 5.51 -11.56
N GLY A 25 0.59 5.70 -11.70
CA GLY A 25 1.52 5.74 -10.57
C GLY A 25 1.94 4.37 -10.01
N PHE A 26 1.35 3.28 -10.48
CA PHE A 26 1.71 1.91 -10.10
C PHE A 26 2.78 1.35 -11.05
N PRO A 27 3.85 0.74 -10.52
CA PRO A 27 4.78 0.02 -11.36
C PRO A 27 4.12 -1.25 -11.91
N ILE A 28 4.26 -1.47 -13.20
CA ILE A 28 3.81 -2.75 -13.80
C ILE A 28 4.86 -3.81 -13.44
N ILE A 29 4.52 -4.64 -12.45
CA ILE A 29 5.44 -5.62 -11.87
C ILE A 29 5.39 -6.90 -12.71
N HIS A 30 6.52 -7.28 -13.30
CA HIS A 30 6.71 -8.64 -13.84
C HIS A 30 6.92 -9.64 -12.71
N LYS A 31 6.41 -10.87 -12.89
CA LYS A 31 6.59 -12.00 -11.97
C LYS A 31 8.04 -12.10 -11.48
N GLY A 32 8.26 -12.06 -10.16
CA GLY A 32 9.51 -12.46 -9.53
C GLY A 32 10.27 -11.41 -8.71
N ARG A 33 9.92 -10.11 -8.73
CA ARG A 33 10.65 -9.07 -7.98
C ARG A 33 9.76 -8.24 -7.05
N VAL A 34 9.01 -8.91 -6.19
CA VAL A 34 8.08 -8.22 -5.26
C VAL A 34 8.81 -7.44 -4.17
N GLY A 35 10.00 -7.88 -3.74
CA GLY A 35 10.70 -7.29 -2.59
C GLY A 35 11.02 -5.80 -2.71
N ASN A 36 11.52 -5.36 -3.88
CA ASN A 36 11.89 -3.97 -4.12
C ASN A 36 10.84 -3.15 -4.88
N ALA A 37 9.76 -3.81 -5.28
CA ALA A 37 8.73 -3.20 -6.12
C ALA A 37 8.00 -2.03 -5.43
N PHE A 38 7.96 -2.03 -4.10
CA PHE A 38 7.29 -1.00 -3.29
C PHE A 38 8.21 0.05 -2.67
N ASN A 39 9.52 0.00 -2.95
CA ASN A 39 10.47 1.01 -2.44
C ASN A 39 10.10 2.43 -2.89
N PHE A 40 9.45 2.58 -4.03
CA PHE A 40 8.96 3.87 -4.49
C PHE A 40 7.91 4.50 -3.55
N VAL A 41 7.12 3.68 -2.82
CA VAL A 41 6.17 4.17 -1.81
C VAL A 41 6.95 4.77 -0.65
N LEU A 42 7.98 4.06 -0.16
CA LEU A 42 8.84 4.52 0.92
C LEU A 42 9.55 5.82 0.53
N ASN A 43 10.12 5.88 -0.67
CA ASN A 43 10.77 7.09 -1.19
C ASN A 43 9.79 8.28 -1.28
N LYS A 44 8.55 8.03 -1.70
CA LYS A 44 7.51 9.06 -1.78
C LYS A 44 7.10 9.57 -0.40
N VAL A 45 6.97 8.68 0.58
CA VAL A 45 6.72 9.04 1.98
C VAL A 45 7.90 9.84 2.52
N GLN A 46 9.12 9.35 2.37
CA GLN A 46 10.33 10.01 2.86
C GLN A 46 10.49 11.41 2.26
N SER A 47 10.27 11.59 0.96
CA SER A 47 10.35 12.90 0.31
C SER A 47 9.36 13.92 0.87
N LYS A 48 8.18 13.47 1.31
CA LYS A 48 7.18 14.34 1.94
C LYS A 48 7.53 14.69 3.40
N LEU A 49 8.23 13.79 4.09
CA LEU A 49 8.65 13.99 5.47
C LEU A 49 9.97 14.78 5.59
N ALA A 50 10.84 14.71 4.59
CA ALA A 50 12.18 15.30 4.62
C ALA A 50 12.20 16.83 4.42
N GLY A 51 11.06 17.47 4.14
CA GLY A 51 11.00 18.92 3.90
C GLY A 51 11.41 19.75 5.12
N TRP A 52 12.13 20.88 4.90
CA TRP A 52 12.54 21.81 5.97
C TRP A 52 11.38 22.30 6.84
N LYS A 53 10.17 22.41 6.27
CA LYS A 53 8.94 22.79 6.99
C LYS A 53 8.57 21.83 8.12
N SER A 54 8.96 20.55 8.00
CA SER A 54 8.70 19.54 9.04
C SER A 54 9.41 19.84 10.35
N ARG A 55 10.54 20.54 10.32
CA ARG A 55 11.32 20.91 11.51
C ARG A 55 10.63 22.01 12.33
N LEU A 56 9.84 22.85 11.70
CA LEU A 56 9.11 23.96 12.33
C LEU A 56 7.75 23.55 12.92
N LEU A 57 7.27 22.35 12.59
CA LEU A 57 5.97 21.90 13.03
C LEU A 57 5.96 21.48 14.50
N SER A 58 4.91 21.92 15.22
CA SER A 58 4.57 21.42 16.55
C SER A 58 4.24 19.92 16.49
N LYS A 59 4.20 19.22 17.64
CA LYS A 59 3.80 17.80 17.69
C LYS A 59 2.41 17.57 17.08
N ALA A 60 1.46 18.45 17.34
CA ALA A 60 0.13 18.39 16.76
C ALA A 60 0.17 18.56 15.23
N GLY A 61 0.94 19.53 14.72
CA GLY A 61 1.12 19.73 13.28
C GLY A 61 1.74 18.53 12.59
N ARG A 62 2.71 17.87 13.23
CA ARG A 62 3.30 16.63 12.72
C ARG A 62 2.29 15.47 12.65
N LEU A 63 1.45 15.35 13.68
CA LEU A 63 0.38 14.36 13.71
C LEU A 63 -0.62 14.59 12.57
N VAL A 64 -1.05 15.83 12.36
CA VAL A 64 -1.95 16.20 11.27
C VAL A 64 -1.31 15.88 9.92
N LEU A 65 -0.05 16.22 9.70
CA LEU A 65 0.65 15.92 8.45
C LEU A 65 0.83 14.41 8.22
N ALA A 66 1.19 13.66 9.25
CA ALA A 66 1.27 12.20 9.15
C ALA A 66 -0.08 11.61 8.72
N LYS A 67 -1.18 12.09 9.29
CA LYS A 67 -2.53 11.61 9.02
C LYS A 67 -3.07 12.04 7.65
N SER A 68 -2.84 13.30 7.26
CA SER A 68 -3.44 13.87 6.04
C SER A 68 -2.59 13.69 4.78
N VAL A 69 -1.29 13.43 4.91
CA VAL A 69 -0.38 13.32 3.76
C VAL A 69 0.25 11.93 3.68
N VAL A 70 0.82 11.43 4.79
CA VAL A 70 1.59 10.18 4.74
C VAL A 70 0.68 8.97 4.61
N ALA A 71 -0.36 8.89 5.46
CA ALA A 71 -1.28 7.77 5.43
C ALA A 71 -1.98 7.62 4.07
N PRO A 72 -2.55 8.67 3.43
CA PRO A 72 -3.17 8.55 2.13
C PRO A 72 -2.23 8.13 1.00
N ILE A 73 -0.93 8.43 1.09
CA ILE A 73 0.05 7.96 0.10
C ILE A 73 0.11 6.42 0.11
N ALA A 74 0.22 5.81 1.29
CA ALA A 74 0.25 4.36 1.41
C ALA A 74 -1.12 3.74 1.05
N GLU A 75 -2.22 4.34 1.54
CA GLU A 75 -3.59 3.88 1.29
C GLU A 75 -3.94 3.85 -0.20
N TYR A 76 -3.44 4.80 -0.99
CA TYR A 76 -3.65 4.80 -2.44
C TYR A 76 -3.16 3.50 -3.09
N TYR A 77 -1.99 3.01 -2.67
CA TYR A 77 -1.43 1.76 -3.19
C TYR A 77 -2.11 0.52 -2.60
N MET A 78 -2.59 0.58 -1.37
CA MET A 78 -3.33 -0.51 -0.70
C MET A 78 -4.66 -0.82 -1.38
N GLN A 79 -5.26 0.13 -2.10
CA GLN A 79 -6.53 -0.10 -2.82
C GLN A 79 -6.43 -1.13 -3.93
N CYS A 80 -5.23 -1.34 -4.50
CA CYS A 80 -5.01 -2.24 -5.63
C CYS A 80 -4.03 -3.37 -5.32
N HIS A 81 -3.23 -3.22 -4.25
CA HIS A 81 -2.16 -4.16 -3.92
C HIS A 81 -2.12 -4.48 -2.44
N ASN A 82 -1.91 -5.74 -2.13
CA ASN A 82 -1.51 -6.13 -0.79
C ASN A 82 -0.05 -5.70 -0.56
N LEU A 83 0.16 -4.66 0.24
CA LEU A 83 1.51 -4.20 0.57
C LEU A 83 2.18 -5.20 1.51
N PRO A 84 3.44 -5.60 1.24
CA PRO A 84 4.18 -6.47 2.14
C PRO A 84 4.28 -5.88 3.56
N ALA A 85 4.20 -6.71 4.59
CA ALA A 85 4.28 -6.29 6.00
C ALA A 85 5.52 -5.42 6.27
N LYS A 86 6.67 -5.78 5.69
CA LYS A 86 7.92 -4.98 5.80
C LYS A 86 7.76 -3.53 5.32
N VAL A 87 6.97 -3.31 4.27
CA VAL A 87 6.71 -1.96 3.73
C VAL A 87 5.78 -1.21 4.68
N CYS A 88 4.73 -1.84 5.17
CA CYS A 88 3.82 -1.28 6.17
C CYS A 88 4.57 -0.88 7.45
N ASP A 89 5.41 -1.78 7.98
CA ASP A 89 6.23 -1.53 9.17
C ASP A 89 7.22 -0.37 8.95
N SER A 90 7.78 -0.26 7.74
CA SER A 90 8.69 0.85 7.38
C SER A 90 7.95 2.19 7.34
N VAL A 91 6.73 2.23 6.80
CA VAL A 91 5.90 3.45 6.79
C VAL A 91 5.50 3.81 8.23
N ASP A 92 5.07 2.85 9.04
CA ASP A 92 4.74 3.05 10.45
C ASP A 92 5.95 3.59 11.23
N LYS A 93 7.16 3.07 10.97
CA LYS A 93 8.40 3.57 11.55
C LYS A 93 8.67 5.02 11.13
N MET A 94 8.56 5.35 9.85
CA MET A 94 8.77 6.72 9.36
C MET A 94 7.77 7.70 9.97
N MET A 95 6.50 7.34 10.10
CA MET A 95 5.48 8.17 10.76
C MET A 95 5.80 8.39 12.23
N ARG A 96 6.18 7.33 12.94
CA ARG A 96 6.55 7.39 14.36
C ARG A 96 7.77 8.29 14.56
N ASP A 97 8.85 8.08 13.80
CA ASP A 97 10.07 8.88 13.88
C ASP A 97 9.77 10.37 13.60
N PHE A 98 8.91 10.64 12.61
CA PHE A 98 8.50 12.01 12.28
C PHE A 98 7.69 12.68 13.40
N ILE A 99 6.71 12.00 13.99
CA ILE A 99 5.87 12.54 15.06
C ILE A 99 6.73 12.88 16.29
N TRP A 100 7.66 12.03 16.66
CA TRP A 100 8.56 12.25 17.77
C TRP A 100 9.71 13.21 17.46
N GLY A 101 9.88 13.56 16.17
CA GLY A 101 10.91 14.50 15.71
C GLY A 101 12.30 13.89 15.70
N SER A 102 12.39 12.60 15.48
CA SER A 102 13.66 11.93 15.17
C SER A 102 14.16 12.35 13.79
N THR A 103 15.45 12.57 13.67
CA THR A 103 16.18 12.80 12.43
C THR A 103 17.22 11.71 12.24
N GLU A 104 17.83 11.62 11.07
CA GLU A 104 18.94 10.69 10.84
C GLU A 104 20.12 10.97 11.79
N GLU A 105 20.38 12.25 12.08
CA GLU A 105 21.46 12.71 12.96
C GLU A 105 21.12 12.55 14.45
N ARG A 106 19.84 12.69 14.82
CA ARG A 106 19.39 12.69 16.23
C ARG A 106 18.14 11.86 16.41
N ARG A 107 18.31 10.66 16.95
CA ARG A 107 17.18 9.82 17.39
C ARG A 107 16.58 10.39 18.67
N ARG A 108 15.26 10.50 18.70
CA ARG A 108 14.52 10.87 19.91
C ARG A 108 13.83 9.66 20.51
N MET A 109 13.72 9.65 21.83
CA MET A 109 12.98 8.61 22.55
C MET A 109 11.49 8.68 22.21
N HIS A 110 10.91 7.53 21.93
CA HIS A 110 9.47 7.41 21.72
C HIS A 110 8.79 7.20 23.06
N MET A 111 8.08 8.20 23.56
CA MET A 111 7.50 8.23 24.91
C MET A 111 6.34 7.24 25.07
N VAL A 112 5.67 6.87 23.98
CA VAL A 112 4.48 6.01 23.98
C VAL A 112 4.64 4.91 22.95
N ARG A 113 4.18 3.71 23.26
CA ARG A 113 4.18 2.57 22.34
C ARG A 113 3.33 2.88 21.11
N TRP A 114 3.78 2.43 19.94
CA TRP A 114 3.06 2.67 18.68
C TRP A 114 1.65 2.06 18.69
N SER A 115 1.49 0.90 19.31
CA SER A 115 0.17 0.27 19.50
C SER A 115 -0.83 1.15 20.25
N THR A 116 -0.37 1.90 21.26
CA THR A 116 -1.21 2.85 22.00
C THR A 116 -1.54 4.09 21.15
N VAL A 117 -0.56 4.61 20.40
CA VAL A 117 -0.74 5.75 19.50
C VAL A 117 -1.78 5.46 18.43
N THR A 118 -1.82 4.21 17.93
CA THR A 118 -2.72 3.77 16.86
C THR A 118 -4.06 3.23 17.36
N MET A 119 -4.34 3.31 18.66
CA MET A 119 -5.67 3.00 19.19
C MET A 119 -6.73 4.00 18.70
N PRO A 120 -8.01 3.61 18.71
CA PRO A 120 -9.13 4.51 18.49
C PRO A 120 -9.07 5.70 19.46
N LYS A 121 -9.60 6.85 19.04
CA LYS A 121 -9.61 8.05 19.88
C LYS A 121 -10.38 7.86 21.18
N ASP A 122 -11.46 7.10 21.13
CA ASP A 122 -12.32 6.76 22.26
C ASP A 122 -11.57 5.96 23.35
N LEU A 123 -10.50 5.27 22.94
CA LEU A 123 -9.61 4.49 23.81
C LEU A 123 -8.28 5.21 24.12
N GLY A 124 -8.23 6.54 23.89
CA GLY A 124 -7.05 7.36 24.17
C GLY A 124 -5.98 7.39 23.08
N GLY A 125 -6.23 6.81 21.90
CA GLY A 125 -5.33 6.88 20.76
C GLY A 125 -5.37 8.23 20.04
N LEU A 126 -4.41 8.46 19.13
CA LEU A 126 -4.30 9.70 18.36
C LEU A 126 -5.10 9.67 17.04
N GLY A 127 -5.83 8.59 16.77
CA GLY A 127 -6.61 8.39 15.53
C GLY A 127 -5.74 8.19 14.31
N LEU A 128 -4.53 7.67 14.48
CA LEU A 128 -3.71 7.06 13.45
C LEU A 128 -4.07 5.58 13.34
N TYR A 129 -3.80 5.00 12.18
CA TYR A 129 -3.99 3.57 11.98
C TYR A 129 -2.62 2.94 11.72
N SER A 130 -2.39 1.73 12.26
CA SER A 130 -1.28 0.90 11.80
C SER A 130 -1.48 0.57 10.32
N MET A 131 -0.46 0.74 9.52
CA MET A 131 -0.52 0.51 8.08
C MET A 131 -0.87 -0.94 7.74
N LYS A 132 -0.46 -1.89 8.58
CA LYS A 132 -0.82 -3.30 8.42
C LYS A 132 -2.33 -3.51 8.53
N HIS A 133 -2.94 -3.09 9.63
CA HIS A 133 -4.40 -3.23 9.82
C HIS A 133 -5.20 -2.43 8.80
N ARG A 134 -4.66 -1.26 8.38
CA ARG A 134 -5.30 -0.45 7.34
C ARG A 134 -5.29 -1.17 5.99
N ASN A 135 -4.19 -1.83 5.64
CA ASN A 135 -4.07 -2.65 4.42
C ASN A 135 -5.08 -3.80 4.42
N GLU A 136 -5.18 -4.52 5.53
CA GLU A 136 -6.16 -5.60 5.71
C GLU A 136 -7.60 -5.09 5.59
N ALA A 137 -7.93 -3.96 6.23
CA ALA A 137 -9.26 -3.35 6.18
C ALA A 137 -9.66 -2.89 4.77
N ILE A 138 -8.72 -2.31 4.01
CA ILE A 138 -8.99 -1.86 2.63
C ILE A 138 -9.22 -3.08 1.72
N LEU A 139 -8.44 -4.15 1.88
CA LEU A 139 -8.65 -5.39 1.13
C LEU A 139 -9.95 -6.09 1.51
N ALA A 140 -10.28 -6.14 2.81
CA ALA A 140 -11.56 -6.67 3.27
C ALA A 140 -12.75 -5.89 2.67
N LYS A 141 -12.67 -4.55 2.61
CA LYS A 141 -13.67 -3.73 1.93
C LYS A 141 -13.78 -4.07 0.45
N LEU A 142 -12.66 -4.34 -0.24
CA LEU A 142 -12.68 -4.74 -1.65
C LEU A 142 -13.35 -6.11 -1.83
N CYS A 143 -13.04 -7.07 -0.95
CA CYS A 143 -13.70 -8.39 -0.95
C CYS A 143 -15.20 -8.26 -0.68
N TRP A 144 -15.60 -7.42 0.28
CA TRP A 144 -17.00 -7.15 0.55
C TRP A 144 -17.72 -6.59 -0.68
N ARG A 145 -17.13 -5.58 -1.33
CA ARG A 145 -17.70 -5.00 -2.55
C ARG A 145 -17.83 -6.04 -3.67
N LEU A 146 -16.83 -6.94 -3.80
CA LEU A 146 -16.87 -8.02 -4.79
C LEU A 146 -18.04 -8.98 -4.53
N ALA A 147 -18.39 -9.22 -3.27
CA ALA A 147 -19.49 -10.10 -2.88
C ALA A 147 -20.87 -9.47 -3.10
N TYR A 148 -21.01 -8.17 -2.86
CA TYR A 148 -22.32 -7.50 -2.86
C TYR A 148 -22.62 -6.65 -4.10
N GLU A 149 -21.60 -6.21 -4.85
CA GLU A 149 -21.78 -5.42 -6.07
C GLU A 149 -21.90 -6.32 -7.31
N GLU A 150 -22.99 -7.07 -7.41
CA GLU A 150 -23.24 -7.91 -8.58
C GLU A 150 -23.49 -7.09 -9.85
N GLY A 151 -23.13 -7.66 -11.01
CA GLY A 151 -23.41 -7.08 -12.33
C GLY A 151 -22.50 -5.94 -12.78
N LYS A 152 -21.56 -5.46 -11.96
CA LYS A 152 -20.59 -4.44 -12.39
C LYS A 152 -19.50 -5.06 -13.28
N PRO A 153 -19.03 -4.34 -14.33
CA PRO A 153 -18.03 -4.87 -15.26
C PRO A 153 -16.77 -5.38 -14.57
N TRP A 154 -16.29 -4.68 -13.53
CA TRP A 154 -15.08 -5.07 -12.81
C TRP A 154 -15.28 -6.33 -11.95
N THR A 155 -16.47 -6.52 -11.33
CA THR A 155 -16.79 -7.73 -10.56
C THR A 155 -16.91 -8.92 -11.48
N ASN A 156 -17.64 -8.79 -12.59
CA ASN A 156 -17.79 -9.85 -13.58
C ASN A 156 -16.45 -10.28 -14.15
N MET A 157 -15.55 -9.34 -14.45
CA MET A 157 -14.19 -9.63 -14.95
C MET A 157 -13.33 -10.37 -13.93
N LEU A 158 -13.39 -9.98 -12.66
CA LEU A 158 -12.62 -10.65 -11.60
C LEU A 158 -13.17 -12.04 -11.33
N LEU A 159 -14.48 -12.21 -11.26
CA LEU A 159 -15.12 -13.50 -11.06
C LEU A 159 -14.83 -14.45 -12.24
N ALA A 160 -14.91 -13.98 -13.48
CA ALA A 160 -14.59 -14.76 -14.65
C ALA A 160 -13.12 -15.20 -14.70
N LYS A 161 -12.20 -14.32 -14.28
CA LYS A 161 -10.75 -14.59 -14.30
C LYS A 161 -10.31 -15.56 -13.20
N TYR A 162 -10.85 -15.43 -12.00
CA TYR A 162 -10.36 -16.17 -10.85
C TYR A 162 -11.27 -17.32 -10.45
N LEU A 163 -12.39 -17.53 -11.14
CA LEU A 163 -13.36 -18.59 -10.85
C LEU A 163 -13.69 -18.68 -9.34
N CYS A 164 -13.66 -17.52 -8.67
CA CYS A 164 -13.93 -17.49 -7.25
C CYS A 164 -15.44 -17.55 -7.06
N PRO A 165 -16.03 -18.70 -6.74
CA PRO A 165 -17.44 -18.76 -6.39
C PRO A 165 -17.53 -18.17 -4.98
N ILE A 166 -17.82 -16.88 -4.89
CA ILE A 166 -18.19 -16.22 -3.63
C ILE A 166 -19.36 -16.96 -2.98
N ARG A 167 -20.17 -17.67 -3.75
CA ARG A 167 -21.17 -18.66 -3.30
C ARG A 167 -20.61 -19.71 -2.33
N LEU A 168 -19.30 -20.01 -2.33
CA LEU A 168 -18.70 -20.95 -1.35
C LEU A 168 -18.53 -20.32 0.05
N ILE A 169 -18.59 -19.02 0.19
CA ILE A 169 -18.56 -18.35 1.50
C ILE A 169 -19.89 -18.57 2.22
N GLU A 170 -21.01 -18.59 1.49
CA GLU A 170 -22.33 -18.90 2.04
C GLU A 170 -22.46 -20.38 2.47
N GLU A 171 -21.69 -21.28 1.85
CA GLU A 171 -21.70 -22.71 2.16
C GLU A 171 -20.66 -23.13 3.23
N GLY A 172 -19.93 -22.21 3.84
CA GLY A 172 -18.99 -22.50 4.94
C GLY A 172 -17.80 -23.39 4.57
N ARG A 173 -17.51 -23.60 3.29
CA ARG A 173 -16.36 -24.43 2.86
C ARG A 173 -15.09 -23.60 2.83
N ARG A 174 -14.08 -24.07 3.58
CA ARG A 174 -12.72 -23.50 3.54
C ARG A 174 -12.14 -23.65 2.15
N LEU A 175 -11.73 -22.53 1.54
CA LEU A 175 -10.98 -22.54 0.29
C LEU A 175 -9.60 -23.14 0.53
N PRO A 176 -9.11 -24.07 -0.30
CA PRO A 176 -7.72 -24.48 -0.26
C PRO A 176 -6.85 -23.29 -0.70
N CYS A 177 -6.03 -22.79 0.21
CA CYS A 177 -4.97 -21.84 -0.12
C CYS A 177 -3.86 -22.60 -0.85
N SER A 178 -3.69 -22.35 -2.13
CA SER A 178 -2.51 -22.74 -2.90
C SER A 178 -1.61 -21.55 -3.17
#